data_a4b7e12856f59a826b247f349057512b
#
_entry.id   a4b7e12856f59a826b247f349057512b
#
_cell.length_a   1.000
_cell.length_b   1.000
_cell.length_c   1.000
_cell.angle_alpha   90.00
_cell.angle_beta   90.00
_cell.angle_gamma   90.00
#
_symmetry.space_group_name_H-M   'P 1'
#
loop_
_entity.id
_entity.type
_entity.pdbx_description
1 polymer ?
#
loop_
_entity_poly.entity_id
_entity_poly.type
_entity_poly.pdbx_seq_one_letter_code
_entity_poly.pdbx_strand_id
1 'polypeptide(L)'
;MTDRNSRVNQCQNPTGWLGRLVLRNMNSRHSKVTEWGLSHASIGKQDIILDVGCGGGRTASKLAAIATQGKVFGIDHSTESVAIAMRTNKQWIDSARVEIREASVSQLPFSDGAFDLITAVETHFWWPALPTDLRELLRVLKPGGRLIIIAEVYKGAAAFNSRAVERFSKKTGMALLSVEEHRELITDAGYSDVQVITEPSKGWICCIGSKAPA
;
A
#
# COMPACT_ATOMS: atom_id res chain seq x y z
N MET A 1 16.09 2.43 -24.56
CA MET A 1 16.82 2.87 -23.35
C MET A 1 15.86 3.70 -22.51
N THR A 2 15.23 3.12 -21.52
CA THR A 2 14.36 3.83 -20.57
C THR A 2 15.25 4.68 -19.67
N ASP A 3 15.02 5.97 -19.67
CA ASP A 3 15.76 6.94 -18.83
C ASP A 3 15.53 6.60 -17.35
N ARG A 4 16.50 5.90 -16.74
CA ARG A 4 16.48 5.48 -15.31
C ARG A 4 16.40 6.67 -14.33
N ASN A 5 16.56 7.88 -14.82
CA ASN A 5 16.60 9.12 -14.04
C ASN A 5 15.32 9.95 -14.11
N SER A 6 14.27 9.52 -14.81
CA SER A 6 13.01 10.27 -14.81
C SER A 6 12.39 10.24 -13.41
N ARG A 7 11.83 11.38 -12.96
CA ARG A 7 11.14 11.45 -11.66
C ARG A 7 10.03 10.39 -11.51
N VAL A 8 9.43 9.99 -12.61
CA VAL A 8 8.38 8.96 -12.66
C VAL A 8 8.96 7.59 -12.31
N ASN A 9 10.10 7.20 -12.92
CA ASN A 9 10.77 5.95 -12.57
C ASN A 9 11.21 5.91 -11.11
N GLN A 10 11.60 7.06 -10.53
CA GLN A 10 12.00 7.15 -9.12
C GLN A 10 10.81 7.06 -8.15
N CYS A 11 9.58 7.36 -8.58
CA CYS A 11 8.39 7.13 -7.75
C CYS A 11 7.97 5.64 -7.75
N GLN A 12 8.16 4.97 -8.89
CA GLN A 12 7.80 3.56 -9.07
C GLN A 12 8.88 2.59 -8.54
N ASN A 13 10.15 2.89 -8.83
CA ASN A 13 11.30 2.11 -8.40
C ASN A 13 12.46 3.05 -8.02
N PRO A 14 12.49 3.53 -6.76
CA PRO A 14 13.49 4.46 -6.29
C PRO A 14 14.89 3.83 -6.32
N THR A 15 15.86 4.52 -6.93
CA THR A 15 17.26 4.07 -7.02
C THR A 15 18.24 5.19 -6.75
N GLY A 16 19.36 4.88 -6.09
CA GLY A 16 20.44 5.82 -5.81
C GLY A 16 20.04 7.02 -4.94
N TRP A 17 20.85 8.10 -4.96
CA TRP A 17 20.63 9.28 -4.11
C TRP A 17 19.35 10.05 -4.46
N LEU A 18 18.95 10.09 -5.74
CA LEU A 18 17.70 10.69 -6.20
C LEU A 18 16.50 9.90 -5.67
N GLY A 19 16.55 8.57 -5.69
CA GLY A 19 15.52 7.72 -5.11
C GLY A 19 15.34 7.97 -3.61
N ARG A 20 16.43 8.14 -2.86
CA ARG A 20 16.39 8.49 -1.44
C ARG A 20 15.70 9.83 -1.18
N LEU A 21 15.97 10.84 -2.02
CA LEU A 21 15.34 12.15 -1.89
C LEU A 21 13.84 12.09 -2.20
N VAL A 22 13.46 11.34 -3.25
CA VAL A 22 12.06 11.12 -3.62
C VAL A 22 11.30 10.41 -2.51
N LEU A 23 11.83 9.29 -1.98
CA LEU A 23 11.23 8.55 -0.85
C LEU A 23 11.04 9.42 0.39
N ARG A 24 12.02 10.28 0.71
CA ARG A 24 11.92 11.20 1.86
C ARG A 24 10.79 12.21 1.69
N ASN A 25 10.61 12.75 0.47
CA ASN A 25 9.52 13.67 0.15
C ASN A 25 8.16 12.96 0.11
N MET A 26 8.09 11.76 -0.48
CA MET A 26 6.87 10.95 -0.52
C MET A 26 6.40 10.61 0.90
N ASN A 27 7.29 10.14 1.74
CA ASN A 27 7.00 9.85 3.15
C ASN A 27 6.37 11.01 3.92
N SER A 28 6.72 12.25 3.58
CA SER A 28 6.14 13.43 4.23
C SER A 28 4.76 13.79 3.68
N ARG A 29 4.59 13.69 2.37
CA ARG A 29 3.34 14.07 1.68
C ARG A 29 2.18 13.12 2.00
N HIS A 30 2.45 11.82 2.01
CA HIS A 30 1.39 10.80 2.18
C HIS A 30 0.94 10.60 3.63
N SER A 31 1.55 11.30 4.63
CA SER A 31 1.21 11.09 6.04
C SER A 31 -0.26 11.35 6.35
N LYS A 32 -0.84 12.42 5.79
CA LYS A 32 -2.23 12.81 6.05
C LYS A 32 -3.25 11.85 5.43
N VAL A 33 -3.00 11.41 4.19
CA VAL A 33 -3.88 10.43 3.53
C VAL A 33 -3.79 9.07 4.23
N THR A 34 -2.58 8.67 4.66
CA THR A 34 -2.39 7.45 5.44
C THR A 34 -3.19 7.49 6.75
N GLU A 35 -3.09 8.58 7.52
CA GLU A 35 -3.83 8.75 8.77
C GLU A 35 -5.33 8.74 8.55
N TRP A 36 -5.81 9.46 7.53
CA TRP A 36 -7.21 9.46 7.14
C TRP A 36 -7.69 8.05 6.74
N GLY A 37 -6.98 7.36 5.86
CA GLY A 37 -7.36 6.02 5.43
C GLY A 37 -7.36 5.01 6.58
N LEU A 38 -6.33 5.01 7.42
CA LEU A 38 -6.25 4.14 8.59
C LEU A 38 -7.33 4.43 9.63
N SER A 39 -7.87 5.65 9.71
CA SER A 39 -8.97 5.97 10.63
C SER A 39 -10.30 5.29 10.28
N HIS A 40 -10.45 4.79 9.06
CA HIS A 40 -11.63 4.02 8.62
C HIS A 40 -11.54 2.53 8.97
N ALA A 41 -10.42 2.08 9.54
CA ALA A 41 -10.22 0.68 9.89
C ALA A 41 -9.92 0.54 11.39
N SER A 42 -10.52 -0.51 11.96
CA SER A 42 -10.19 -0.94 13.31
C SER A 42 -8.90 -1.76 13.28
N ILE A 43 -7.85 -1.33 13.92
CA ILE A 43 -6.57 -2.06 14.02
C ILE A 43 -6.43 -2.59 15.45
N GLY A 44 -6.37 -3.90 15.58
CA GLY A 44 -6.23 -4.58 16.88
C GLY A 44 -4.82 -4.47 17.46
N LYS A 45 -4.71 -4.44 18.76
CA LYS A 45 -3.39 -4.40 19.43
C LYS A 45 -2.54 -5.65 19.18
N GLN A 46 -3.16 -6.78 18.86
CA GLN A 46 -2.50 -8.06 18.63
C GLN A 46 -2.39 -8.43 17.14
N ASP A 47 -2.86 -7.56 16.24
CA ASP A 47 -2.88 -7.85 14.81
C ASP A 47 -1.48 -8.14 14.25
N ILE A 48 -1.40 -9.16 13.43
CA ILE A 48 -0.26 -9.43 12.56
C ILE A 48 -0.55 -8.74 11.22
N ILE A 49 0.26 -7.75 10.87
CA ILE A 49 -0.03 -6.82 9.77
C ILE A 49 1.03 -6.94 8.68
N LEU A 50 0.60 -6.89 7.41
CA LEU A 50 1.46 -6.75 6.25
C LEU A 50 1.27 -5.37 5.61
N ASP A 51 2.34 -4.61 5.46
CA ASP A 51 2.38 -3.34 4.71
C ASP A 51 3.04 -3.60 3.34
N VAL A 52 2.25 -3.58 2.27
CA VAL A 52 2.67 -3.92 0.91
C VAL A 52 3.10 -2.67 0.15
N GLY A 53 4.31 -2.69 -0.41
CA GLY A 53 4.94 -1.50 -0.98
C GLY A 53 5.26 -0.48 0.09
N CYS A 54 5.89 -0.93 1.19
CA CYS A 54 6.11 -0.13 2.40
C CYS A 54 7.01 1.10 2.18
N GLY A 55 7.67 1.22 1.02
CA GLY A 55 8.52 2.35 0.66
C GLY A 55 9.58 2.64 1.73
N GLY A 56 9.58 3.85 2.27
CA GLY A 56 10.49 4.26 3.36
C GLY A 56 10.07 3.80 4.77
N GLY A 57 9.03 2.95 4.91
CA GLY A 57 8.66 2.28 6.15
C GLY A 57 7.88 3.12 7.16
N ARG A 58 7.35 4.28 6.80
CA ARG A 58 6.58 5.12 7.73
C ARG A 58 5.24 4.53 8.13
N THR A 59 4.54 3.92 7.17
CA THR A 59 3.27 3.23 7.46
C THR A 59 3.51 2.05 8.40
N ALA A 60 4.52 1.23 8.12
CA ALA A 60 4.92 0.13 9.01
C ALA A 60 5.22 0.61 10.45
N SER A 61 5.92 1.75 10.60
CA SER A 61 6.18 2.36 11.92
C SER A 61 4.90 2.79 12.65
N LYS A 62 3.94 3.43 11.91
CA LYS A 62 2.64 3.82 12.48
C LYS A 62 1.83 2.59 12.92
N LEU A 63 1.79 1.56 12.09
CA LEU A 63 1.10 0.31 12.38
C LEU A 63 1.69 -0.39 13.62
N ALA A 64 3.01 -0.42 13.76
CA ALA A 64 3.68 -0.98 14.93
C ALA A 64 3.37 -0.20 16.22
N ALA A 65 3.17 1.10 16.13
CA ALA A 65 2.75 1.92 17.27
C ALA A 65 1.30 1.64 17.71
N ILE A 66 0.43 1.24 16.77
CA ILE A 66 -0.98 0.90 17.05
C ILE A 66 -1.11 -0.54 17.54
N ALA A 67 -0.54 -1.50 16.77
CA ALA A 67 -0.59 -2.93 17.10
C ALA A 67 0.45 -3.26 18.18
N THR A 68 0.29 -2.75 19.40
CA THR A 68 1.28 -2.77 20.49
C THR A 68 1.73 -4.14 20.98
N GLN A 69 0.98 -5.19 20.69
CA GLN A 69 1.24 -6.59 21.06
C GLN A 69 1.33 -7.50 19.82
N GLY A 70 1.11 -6.95 18.64
CA GLY A 70 1.17 -7.63 17.35
C GLY A 70 2.55 -7.51 16.69
N LYS A 71 2.62 -7.82 15.41
CA LYS A 71 3.85 -7.68 14.58
C LYS A 71 3.50 -7.11 13.22
N VAL A 72 4.37 -6.26 12.67
CA VAL A 72 4.22 -5.68 11.35
C VAL A 72 5.31 -6.23 10.43
N PHE A 73 4.91 -6.70 9.27
CA PHE A 73 5.79 -7.05 8.16
C PHE A 73 5.65 -5.96 7.10
N GLY A 74 6.76 -5.44 6.61
CA GLY A 74 6.79 -4.54 5.47
C GLY A 74 7.50 -5.20 4.29
N ILE A 75 6.90 -5.11 3.10
CA ILE A 75 7.57 -5.57 1.88
C ILE A 75 7.65 -4.45 0.85
N ASP A 76 8.72 -4.43 0.10
CA ASP A 76 8.89 -3.59 -1.08
C ASP A 76 9.78 -4.33 -2.10
N HIS A 77 9.56 -4.07 -3.39
CA HIS A 77 10.37 -4.68 -4.46
C HIS A 77 11.69 -3.93 -4.71
N SER A 78 11.82 -2.72 -4.16
CA SER A 78 13.01 -1.88 -4.28
C SER A 78 13.96 -2.11 -3.11
N THR A 79 15.16 -2.62 -3.37
CA THR A 79 16.24 -2.75 -2.39
C THR A 79 16.53 -1.44 -1.65
N GLU A 80 16.44 -0.30 -2.36
CA GLU A 80 16.65 1.03 -1.77
C GLU A 80 15.53 1.40 -0.78
N SER A 81 14.27 1.10 -1.13
CA SER A 81 13.11 1.29 -0.24
C SER A 81 13.26 0.44 1.02
N VAL A 82 13.61 -0.84 0.86
CA VAL A 82 13.87 -1.78 1.97
C VAL A 82 14.96 -1.25 2.90
N ALA A 83 16.09 -0.80 2.34
CA ALA A 83 17.19 -0.26 3.15
C ALA A 83 16.79 1.00 3.94
N ILE A 84 15.92 1.85 3.39
CA ILE A 84 15.38 3.03 4.10
C ILE A 84 14.37 2.61 5.15
N ALA A 85 13.46 1.68 4.82
CA ALA A 85 12.45 1.16 5.73
C ALA A 85 13.08 0.51 6.97
N MET A 86 14.16 -0.26 6.79
CA MET A 86 14.93 -0.86 7.89
C MET A 86 15.52 0.21 8.82
N ARG A 87 16.11 1.27 8.25
CA ARG A 87 16.64 2.40 9.06
C ARG A 87 15.54 3.14 9.81
N THR A 88 14.42 3.40 9.14
CA THR A 88 13.25 4.09 9.72
C THR A 88 12.67 3.30 10.90
N ASN A 89 12.66 1.98 10.80
CA ASN A 89 12.05 1.09 11.77
C ASN A 89 13.05 0.42 12.71
N LYS A 90 14.30 0.88 12.78
CA LYS A 90 15.36 0.21 13.55
C LYS A 90 14.94 -0.16 14.98
N GLN A 91 14.33 0.75 15.73
CA GLN A 91 13.87 0.48 17.11
C GLN A 91 12.81 -0.64 17.17
N TRP A 92 11.91 -0.70 16.20
CA TRP A 92 10.88 -1.73 16.12
C TRP A 92 11.44 -3.07 15.67
N ILE A 93 12.46 -3.07 14.82
CA ILE A 93 13.18 -4.28 14.38
C ILE A 93 13.99 -4.83 15.54
N ASP A 94 14.73 -4.00 16.28
CA ASP A 94 15.52 -4.42 17.44
C ASP A 94 14.63 -5.05 18.53
N SER A 95 13.36 -4.63 18.63
CA SER A 95 12.36 -5.22 19.53
C SER A 95 11.54 -6.36 18.93
N ALA A 96 11.91 -6.86 17.72
CA ALA A 96 11.23 -7.91 16.96
C ALA A 96 9.76 -7.59 16.60
N ARG A 97 9.35 -6.32 16.65
CA ARG A 97 7.98 -5.86 16.36
C ARG A 97 7.76 -5.52 14.88
N VAL A 98 8.81 -5.22 14.15
CA VAL A 98 8.76 -4.97 12.70
C VAL A 98 9.78 -5.86 12.01
N GLU A 99 9.40 -6.34 10.84
CA GLU A 99 10.28 -7.06 9.92
C GLU A 99 10.10 -6.49 8.51
N ILE A 100 11.20 -6.14 7.85
CA ILE A 100 11.19 -5.58 6.49
C ILE A 100 11.89 -6.56 5.54
N ARG A 101 11.25 -6.87 4.41
CA ARG A 101 11.79 -7.79 3.38
C ARG A 101 11.70 -7.19 1.98
N GLU A 102 12.65 -7.55 1.15
CA GLU A 102 12.52 -7.35 -0.30
C GLU A 102 11.65 -8.48 -0.87
N ALA A 103 10.50 -8.11 -1.45
CA ALA A 103 9.57 -9.06 -2.05
C ALA A 103 8.63 -8.38 -3.05
N SER A 104 8.10 -9.16 -3.98
CA SER A 104 7.05 -8.76 -4.90
C SER A 104 5.67 -9.09 -4.33
N VAL A 105 4.69 -8.21 -4.57
CA VAL A 105 3.27 -8.46 -4.26
C VAL A 105 2.71 -9.66 -5.04
N SER A 106 3.27 -9.95 -6.22
CA SER A 106 2.83 -11.04 -7.08
C SER A 106 3.24 -12.44 -6.58
N GLN A 107 4.18 -12.51 -5.62
CA GLN A 107 4.62 -13.76 -4.99
C GLN A 107 5.09 -13.47 -3.57
N LEU A 108 4.18 -13.60 -2.63
CA LEU A 108 4.44 -13.28 -1.22
C LEU A 108 5.13 -14.43 -0.50
N PRO A 109 6.26 -14.19 0.20
CA PRO A 109 7.00 -15.22 0.92
C PRO A 109 6.34 -15.52 2.29
N PHE A 110 5.02 -15.71 2.30
CA PHE A 110 4.22 -15.96 3.49
C PHE A 110 3.22 -17.10 3.26
N SER A 111 2.90 -17.81 4.33
CA SER A 111 1.89 -18.87 4.33
C SER A 111 0.47 -18.31 4.17
N ASP A 112 -0.45 -19.17 3.74
CA ASP A 112 -1.88 -18.86 3.72
C ASP A 112 -2.35 -18.47 5.13
N GLY A 113 -3.22 -17.47 5.21
CA GLY A 113 -3.83 -17.07 6.48
C GLY A 113 -2.83 -16.55 7.53
N ALA A 114 -1.78 -15.83 7.10
CA ALA A 114 -0.76 -15.30 8.00
C ALA A 114 -1.17 -13.99 8.69
N PHE A 115 -2.00 -13.16 8.04
CA PHE A 115 -2.22 -11.77 8.43
C PHE A 115 -3.67 -11.47 8.83
N ASP A 116 -3.84 -10.70 9.90
CA ASP A 116 -5.11 -10.13 10.31
C ASP A 116 -5.49 -8.91 9.46
N LEU A 117 -4.48 -8.15 9.03
CA LEU A 117 -4.63 -6.93 8.26
C LEU A 117 -3.53 -6.83 7.19
N ILE A 118 -3.92 -6.38 6.00
CA ILE A 118 -2.97 -5.95 4.95
C ILE A 118 -3.24 -4.49 4.62
N THR A 119 -2.19 -3.69 4.54
CA THR A 119 -2.26 -2.29 4.06
C THR A 119 -1.49 -2.12 2.76
N ALA A 120 -2.03 -1.30 1.86
CA ALA A 120 -1.39 -0.88 0.62
C ALA A 120 -1.60 0.63 0.45
N VAL A 121 -0.56 1.43 0.75
CA VAL A 121 -0.64 2.89 0.74
C VAL A 121 0.16 3.45 -0.43
N GLU A 122 -0.52 4.12 -1.37
CA GLU A 122 0.09 4.74 -2.56
C GLU A 122 0.87 3.76 -3.46
N THR A 123 0.47 2.50 -3.53
CA THR A 123 1.26 1.46 -4.20
C THR A 123 0.48 0.61 -5.22
N HIS A 124 -0.80 0.32 -4.97
CA HIS A 124 -1.59 -0.64 -5.76
C HIS A 124 -1.62 -0.34 -7.26
N PHE A 125 -1.62 0.93 -7.64
CA PHE A 125 -1.64 1.38 -9.04
C PHE A 125 -0.32 1.11 -9.81
N TRP A 126 0.71 0.60 -9.13
CA TRP A 126 1.97 0.16 -9.73
C TRP A 126 2.13 -1.36 -9.77
N TRP A 127 1.16 -2.13 -9.26
CA TRP A 127 1.29 -3.58 -9.22
C TRP A 127 1.26 -4.19 -10.63
N PRO A 128 2.09 -5.22 -10.87
CA PRO A 128 2.25 -5.78 -12.23
C PRO A 128 0.99 -6.41 -12.80
N ALA A 129 0.20 -7.09 -11.95
CA ALA A 129 -0.99 -7.84 -12.34
C ALA A 129 -2.08 -7.68 -11.29
N LEU A 130 -2.63 -6.47 -11.15
CA LEU A 130 -3.49 -6.03 -10.07
C LEU A 130 -4.60 -7.03 -9.66
N PRO A 131 -5.37 -7.69 -10.59
CA PRO A 131 -6.35 -8.69 -10.20
C PRO A 131 -5.74 -9.95 -9.56
N THR A 132 -4.59 -10.41 -10.06
CA THR A 132 -3.89 -11.58 -9.53
C THR A 132 -3.18 -11.25 -8.23
N ASP A 133 -2.60 -10.06 -8.14
CA ASP A 133 -1.92 -9.58 -6.94
C ASP A 133 -2.90 -9.45 -5.77
N LEU A 134 -4.14 -8.98 -6.01
CA LEU A 134 -5.20 -8.94 -5.00
C LEU A 134 -5.58 -10.35 -4.50
N ARG A 135 -5.60 -11.37 -5.38
CA ARG A 135 -5.84 -12.76 -4.96
C ARG A 135 -4.69 -13.32 -4.13
N GLU A 136 -3.45 -12.94 -4.44
CA GLU A 136 -2.28 -13.31 -3.64
C GLU A 136 -2.35 -12.69 -2.23
N LEU A 137 -2.79 -11.43 -2.12
CA LEU A 137 -3.07 -10.80 -0.82
C LEU A 137 -4.20 -11.52 -0.08
N LEU A 138 -5.28 -11.90 -0.78
CA LEU A 138 -6.37 -12.66 -0.19
C LEU A 138 -5.91 -14.02 0.34
N ARG A 139 -4.99 -14.71 -0.36
CA ARG A 139 -4.41 -15.98 0.10
C ARG A 139 -3.78 -15.85 1.47
N VAL A 140 -2.95 -14.84 1.68
CA VAL A 140 -2.20 -14.65 2.93
C VAL A 140 -3.02 -14.01 4.06
N LEU A 141 -4.22 -13.47 3.78
CA LEU A 141 -5.15 -13.03 4.82
C LEU A 141 -5.75 -14.22 5.57
N LYS A 142 -5.89 -14.08 6.87
CA LYS A 142 -6.71 -14.99 7.70
C LYS A 142 -8.19 -14.88 7.31
N PRO A 143 -9.00 -15.94 7.53
CA PRO A 143 -10.46 -15.79 7.53
C PRO A 143 -10.89 -14.64 8.46
N GLY A 144 -11.73 -13.72 7.97
CA GLY A 144 -12.11 -12.50 8.69
C GLY A 144 -11.06 -11.39 8.66
N GLY A 145 -9.87 -11.63 8.10
CA GLY A 145 -8.83 -10.62 7.91
C GLY A 145 -9.21 -9.59 6.84
N ARG A 146 -8.56 -8.43 6.84
CA ARG A 146 -8.94 -7.29 6.00
C ARG A 146 -7.79 -6.74 5.18
N LEU A 147 -8.12 -6.30 3.96
CA LEU A 147 -7.28 -5.48 3.10
C LEU A 147 -7.73 -4.02 3.19
N ILE A 148 -6.76 -3.09 3.26
CA ILE A 148 -6.99 -1.66 3.18
C ILE A 148 -6.08 -1.08 2.11
N ILE A 149 -6.67 -0.49 1.07
CA ILE A 149 -5.95 0.26 0.03
C ILE A 149 -6.23 1.74 0.25
N ILE A 150 -5.17 2.56 0.29
CA ILE A 150 -5.27 4.01 0.51
C ILE A 150 -4.51 4.72 -0.61
N ALA A 151 -5.15 5.72 -1.24
CA ALA A 151 -4.49 6.52 -2.28
C ALA A 151 -4.94 7.98 -2.31
N GLU A 152 -4.04 8.85 -2.80
CA GLU A 152 -4.29 10.29 -3.00
C GLU A 152 -5.02 10.60 -4.32
N VAL A 153 -5.24 9.60 -5.17
CA VAL A 153 -5.83 9.82 -6.50
C VAL A 153 -6.71 8.66 -6.92
N TYR A 154 -7.85 8.99 -7.52
CA TYR A 154 -8.71 8.06 -8.23
C TYR A 154 -9.33 8.75 -9.46
N LYS A 155 -9.76 7.98 -10.45
CA LYS A 155 -10.37 8.47 -11.68
C LYS A 155 -11.72 9.14 -11.37
N GLY A 156 -11.88 10.38 -11.81
CA GLY A 156 -13.08 11.17 -11.55
C GLY A 156 -13.03 12.01 -10.27
N ALA A 157 -11.92 12.01 -9.52
CA ALA A 157 -11.76 12.88 -8.34
C ALA A 157 -11.82 14.36 -8.74
N ALA A 158 -12.71 15.12 -8.08
CA ALA A 158 -12.92 16.55 -8.37
C ALA A 158 -11.71 17.42 -8.01
N ALA A 159 -10.87 16.97 -7.09
CA ALA A 159 -9.69 17.70 -6.60
C ALA A 159 -8.58 17.89 -7.65
N PHE A 160 -8.62 17.14 -8.75
CA PHE A 160 -7.55 17.14 -9.74
C PHE A 160 -8.07 17.49 -11.15
N ASN A 161 -7.18 18.08 -11.96
CA ASN A 161 -7.41 18.17 -13.39
C ASN A 161 -7.39 16.76 -13.99
N SER A 162 -8.57 16.17 -14.19
CA SER A 162 -8.75 14.80 -14.67
C SER A 162 -7.93 14.48 -15.92
N ARG A 163 -7.88 15.43 -16.89
CA ARG A 163 -7.09 15.28 -18.12
C ARG A 163 -5.58 15.19 -17.88
N ALA A 164 -5.07 15.89 -16.86
CA ALA A 164 -3.64 15.85 -16.51
C ALA A 164 -3.29 14.52 -15.84
N VAL A 165 -4.15 14.05 -14.92
CA VAL A 165 -3.97 12.76 -14.23
C VAL A 165 -4.08 11.59 -15.20
N GLU A 166 -5.06 11.61 -16.11
CA GLU A 166 -5.21 10.58 -17.15
C GLU A 166 -4.01 10.53 -18.11
N ARG A 167 -3.49 11.70 -18.52
CA ARG A 167 -2.27 11.76 -19.34
C ARG A 167 -1.06 11.19 -18.60
N PHE A 168 -0.94 11.50 -17.31
CA PHE A 168 0.12 10.94 -16.46
C PHE A 168 -0.02 9.41 -16.36
N SER A 169 -1.21 8.90 -16.05
CA SER A 169 -1.51 7.47 -15.99
C SER A 169 -1.13 6.77 -17.30
N LYS A 170 -1.60 7.26 -18.45
CA LYS A 170 -1.26 6.70 -19.78
C LYS A 170 0.24 6.71 -20.07
N LYS A 171 0.95 7.76 -19.65
CA LYS A 171 2.40 7.89 -19.88
C LYS A 171 3.22 6.95 -19.01
N THR A 172 2.73 6.65 -17.81
CA THR A 172 3.50 5.93 -16.78
C THR A 172 3.08 4.48 -16.62
N GLY A 173 1.91 4.08 -17.17
CA GLY A 173 1.31 2.78 -16.94
C GLY A 173 0.64 2.64 -15.57
N MET A 174 0.47 3.75 -14.82
CA MET A 174 -0.24 3.76 -13.54
C MET A 174 -1.70 3.35 -13.72
N ALA A 175 -2.17 2.35 -13.00
CA ALA A 175 -3.57 1.92 -13.01
C ALA A 175 -4.45 2.97 -12.32
N LEU A 176 -5.10 3.84 -13.09
CA LEU A 176 -6.01 4.86 -12.57
C LEU A 176 -7.45 4.33 -12.62
N LEU A 177 -7.99 3.96 -11.47
CA LEU A 177 -9.32 3.38 -11.32
C LEU A 177 -10.33 4.38 -10.75
N SER A 178 -11.61 4.26 -11.14
CA SER A 178 -12.73 4.96 -10.51
C SER A 178 -13.13 4.27 -9.19
N VAL A 179 -14.08 4.87 -8.48
CA VAL A 179 -14.68 4.28 -7.26
C VAL A 179 -15.30 2.92 -7.58
N GLU A 180 -16.04 2.84 -8.68
CA GLU A 180 -16.71 1.62 -9.14
C GLU A 180 -15.71 0.56 -9.56
N GLU A 181 -14.71 0.94 -10.37
CA GLU A 181 -13.65 0.05 -10.82
C GLU A 181 -12.83 -0.54 -9.64
N HIS A 182 -12.59 0.25 -8.56
CA HIS A 182 -11.99 -0.29 -7.34
C HIS A 182 -12.88 -1.32 -6.65
N ARG A 183 -14.18 -1.02 -6.53
CA ARG A 183 -15.15 -1.92 -5.90
C ARG A 183 -15.24 -3.25 -6.64
N GLU A 184 -15.46 -3.19 -7.96
CA GLU A 184 -15.55 -4.37 -8.82
C GLU A 184 -14.28 -5.21 -8.74
N LEU A 185 -13.12 -4.59 -8.90
CA LEU A 185 -11.83 -5.27 -8.88
C LEU A 185 -11.58 -6.04 -7.57
N ILE A 186 -11.88 -5.43 -6.42
CA ILE A 186 -11.69 -6.04 -5.11
C ILE A 186 -12.72 -7.17 -4.90
N THR A 187 -13.97 -6.96 -5.33
CA THR A 187 -15.02 -8.00 -5.26
C THR A 187 -14.68 -9.20 -6.14
N ASP A 188 -14.23 -8.97 -7.37
CA ASP A 188 -13.86 -10.03 -8.34
C ASP A 188 -12.60 -10.80 -7.89
N ALA A 189 -11.77 -10.19 -7.07
CA ALA A 189 -10.64 -10.87 -6.45
C ALA A 189 -11.05 -11.82 -5.31
N GLY A 190 -12.32 -11.79 -4.86
CA GLY A 190 -12.88 -12.70 -3.87
C GLY A 190 -13.06 -12.09 -2.47
N TYR A 191 -12.93 -10.77 -2.33
CA TYR A 191 -13.20 -10.09 -1.05
C TYR A 191 -14.70 -9.86 -0.85
N SER A 192 -15.15 -9.99 0.40
CA SER A 192 -16.50 -9.61 0.86
C SER A 192 -16.49 -8.25 1.54
N ASP A 193 -17.69 -7.71 1.83
CA ASP A 193 -17.91 -6.46 2.57
C ASP A 193 -17.10 -5.28 2.02
N VAL A 194 -17.01 -5.19 0.69
CA VAL A 194 -16.19 -4.18 0.02
C VAL A 194 -16.77 -2.78 0.23
N GLN A 195 -16.01 -1.94 0.91
CA GLN A 195 -16.32 -0.52 1.15
C GLN A 195 -15.33 0.34 0.38
N VAL A 196 -15.84 1.39 -0.29
CA VAL A 196 -15.01 2.40 -0.94
C VAL A 196 -15.42 3.76 -0.39
N ILE A 197 -14.52 4.40 0.32
CA ILE A 197 -14.71 5.68 1.01
C ILE A 197 -13.85 6.71 0.29
N THR A 198 -14.40 7.89 0.05
CA THR A 198 -13.68 8.97 -0.62
C THR A 198 -13.71 10.26 0.17
N GLU A 199 -12.67 11.09 -0.02
CA GLU A 199 -12.63 12.50 0.39
C GLU A 199 -12.51 13.35 -0.89
N PRO A 200 -13.63 13.70 -1.54
CA PRO A 200 -13.62 14.31 -2.88
C PRO A 200 -12.87 15.62 -2.96
N SER A 201 -12.89 16.43 -1.89
CA SER A 201 -12.20 17.72 -1.84
C SER A 201 -10.68 17.59 -1.90
N LYS A 202 -10.15 16.42 -1.51
CA LYS A 202 -8.71 16.09 -1.52
C LYS A 202 -8.34 15.06 -2.60
N GLY A 203 -9.34 14.41 -3.20
CA GLY A 203 -9.15 13.33 -4.16
C GLY A 203 -8.68 12.03 -3.52
N TRP A 204 -8.87 11.85 -2.21
CA TRP A 204 -8.44 10.65 -1.50
C TRP A 204 -9.45 9.52 -1.59
N ILE A 205 -8.93 8.30 -1.61
CA ILE A 205 -9.72 7.07 -1.63
C ILE A 205 -9.18 6.07 -0.61
N CYS A 206 -10.08 5.39 0.08
CA CYS A 206 -9.79 4.26 0.95
C CYS A 206 -10.73 3.11 0.59
N CYS A 207 -10.16 1.98 0.18
CA CYS A 207 -10.93 0.77 -0.13
C CYS A 207 -10.64 -0.27 0.96
N ILE A 208 -11.70 -0.89 1.49
CA ILE A 208 -11.61 -1.95 2.50
C ILE A 208 -12.33 -3.16 1.96
N GLY A 209 -11.71 -4.34 2.05
CA GLY A 209 -12.34 -5.61 1.73
C GLY A 209 -11.97 -6.66 2.77
N SER A 210 -12.87 -7.59 3.06
CA SER A 210 -12.68 -8.66 4.04
C SER A 210 -12.51 -10.01 3.35
N LYS A 211 -11.69 -10.90 3.92
CA LYS A 211 -11.75 -12.32 3.57
C LYS A 211 -12.89 -12.96 4.34
N ALA A 212 -13.75 -13.72 3.65
CA ALA A 212 -14.86 -14.40 4.28
C ALA A 212 -14.40 -15.21 5.50
N PRO A 213 -15.18 -15.27 6.59
CA PRO A 213 -14.94 -16.20 7.68
C PRO A 213 -14.87 -17.65 7.19
N ALA A 214 -14.18 -18.53 7.93
CA ALA A 214 -14.10 -19.96 7.61
C ALA A 214 -15.44 -20.66 7.86
#